data_124b448928d3b5b349fc97c3255ddf48
#
_entry.id   124b448928d3b5b349fc97c3255ddf48
#
_cell.length_a   1.000
_cell.length_b   1.000
_cell.length_c   1.000
_cell.angle_alpha   90.00
_cell.angle_beta   90.00
_cell.angle_gamma   90.00
#
_symmetry.space_group_name_H-M   'P 1'
#
loop_
_entity.id
_entity.type
_entity.pdbx_description
1 polymer ?
#
loop_
_entity_poly.entity_id
_entity_poly.type
_entity_poly.pdbx_seq_one_letter_code
_entity_poly.pdbx_strand_id
1 'polypeptide(L)'
;MGEYCRRIVSYLELEKRYRTSDYSLWDLSRDTGIPVKTISKSINTYMGRNFYDLINRMRIEEAKAILREIATTGSKYIIEEVGMRCGFHSRSVFFARFNEYEGISPKKYMNLYEKKNNV
;
A
#
# COMPACT_ATOMS: atom_id res chain seq x y z
N MET A 1 9.64 -10.44 -15.56
CA MET A 1 8.33 -10.52 -14.89
C MET A 1 7.30 -11.07 -15.87
N GLY A 2 6.45 -12.00 -15.43
CA GLY A 2 5.45 -12.62 -16.29
C GLY A 2 4.35 -11.64 -16.72
N GLU A 3 3.70 -11.96 -17.82
CA GLU A 3 2.64 -11.11 -18.36
C GLU A 3 1.46 -10.96 -17.42
N TYR A 4 1.03 -12.03 -16.78
CA TYR A 4 -0.05 -11.95 -15.80
C TYR A 4 0.33 -11.06 -14.63
N CYS A 5 1.57 -11.17 -14.17
CA CYS A 5 2.04 -10.35 -13.05
C CYS A 5 2.03 -8.86 -13.43
N ARG A 6 2.48 -8.52 -14.65
CA ARG A 6 2.42 -7.14 -15.13
C ARG A 6 1.00 -6.62 -15.20
N ARG A 7 0.06 -7.44 -15.68
CA ARG A 7 -1.35 -7.06 -15.76
C ARG A 7 -1.96 -6.84 -14.38
N ILE A 8 -1.63 -7.71 -13.43
CA ILE A 8 -2.11 -7.61 -12.05
C ILE A 8 -1.62 -6.33 -11.40
N VAL A 9 -0.32 -6.08 -11.46
CA VAL A 9 0.28 -4.90 -10.85
C VAL A 9 -0.25 -3.63 -11.51
N SER A 10 -0.31 -3.61 -12.83
CA SER A 10 -0.80 -2.47 -13.58
C SER A 10 -2.25 -2.13 -13.23
N TYR A 11 -3.10 -3.15 -13.13
CA TYR A 11 -4.49 -2.96 -12.73
C TYR A 11 -4.59 -2.35 -11.33
N LEU A 12 -3.84 -2.92 -10.39
CA LEU A 12 -3.86 -2.44 -9.00
C LEU A 12 -3.33 -1.01 -8.88
N GLU A 13 -2.30 -0.67 -9.64
CA GLU A 13 -1.75 0.68 -9.61
C GLU A 13 -2.70 1.71 -10.24
N LEU A 14 -3.36 1.35 -11.32
CA LEU A 14 -4.26 2.25 -12.02
C LEU A 14 -5.58 2.43 -11.29
N GLU A 15 -6.20 1.33 -10.86
CA GLU A 15 -7.53 1.35 -10.25
C GLU A 15 -7.51 1.55 -8.74
N LYS A 16 -6.36 1.30 -8.12
CA LYS A 16 -6.15 1.50 -6.68
C LYS A 16 -7.19 0.80 -5.80
N ARG A 17 -7.64 -0.39 -6.24
CA ARG A 17 -8.64 -1.15 -5.50
C ARG A 17 -8.12 -1.64 -4.15
N TYR A 18 -6.79 -1.63 -3.94
CA TYR A 18 -6.21 -1.93 -2.62
C TYR A 18 -6.70 -0.96 -1.53
N ARG A 19 -7.24 0.20 -1.91
CA ARG A 19 -7.82 1.16 -0.95
C ARG A 19 -9.11 0.66 -0.31
N THR A 20 -9.74 -0.36 -0.89
CA THR A 20 -10.90 -1.03 -0.31
C THR A 20 -10.37 -2.00 0.74
N SER A 21 -10.76 -1.84 2.01
CA SER A 21 -10.15 -2.57 3.11
C SER A 21 -10.35 -4.09 3.05
N ASP A 22 -11.45 -4.53 2.48
CA ASP A 22 -11.78 -5.95 2.35
C ASP A 22 -11.51 -6.50 0.94
N TYR A 23 -10.72 -5.80 0.13
CA TYR A 23 -10.41 -6.26 -1.22
C TYR A 23 -9.71 -7.61 -1.19
N SER A 24 -10.28 -8.59 -1.87
CA SER A 24 -9.83 -9.97 -1.79
C SER A 24 -9.22 -10.45 -3.11
N LEU A 25 -8.56 -11.60 -3.04
CA LEU A 25 -8.06 -12.30 -4.20
C LEU A 25 -9.18 -12.61 -5.20
N TRP A 26 -10.37 -12.95 -4.69
CA TRP A 26 -11.55 -13.20 -5.51
C TRP A 26 -12.00 -11.95 -6.25
N ASP A 27 -11.96 -10.81 -5.58
CA ASP A 27 -12.28 -9.53 -6.19
C ASP A 27 -11.33 -9.21 -7.34
N LEU A 28 -10.05 -9.43 -7.15
CA LEU A 28 -9.03 -9.19 -8.17
C LEU A 28 -9.26 -10.12 -9.38
N SER A 29 -9.59 -11.38 -9.11
CA SER A 29 -9.91 -12.33 -10.18
C SER A 29 -11.13 -11.88 -10.99
N ARG A 30 -12.17 -11.46 -10.31
CA ARG A 30 -13.38 -10.94 -10.98
C ARG A 30 -13.05 -9.70 -11.81
N ASP A 31 -12.28 -8.78 -11.25
CA ASP A 31 -11.98 -7.51 -11.90
C ASP A 31 -11.08 -7.67 -13.13
N THR A 32 -10.17 -8.62 -13.09
CA THR A 32 -9.18 -8.80 -14.17
C THR A 32 -9.52 -9.91 -15.16
N GLY A 33 -10.44 -10.79 -14.76
CA GLY A 33 -10.75 -11.99 -15.56
C GLY A 33 -9.67 -13.06 -15.48
N ILE A 34 -8.69 -12.91 -14.61
CA ILE A 34 -7.59 -13.87 -14.43
C ILE A 34 -8.01 -14.85 -13.33
N PRO A 35 -7.91 -16.17 -13.56
CA PRO A 35 -8.28 -17.15 -12.54
C PRO A 35 -7.47 -16.98 -11.25
N VAL A 36 -8.11 -17.24 -10.12
CA VAL A 36 -7.48 -17.13 -8.79
C VAL A 36 -6.15 -17.87 -8.71
N LYS A 37 -6.12 -19.12 -9.20
CA LYS A 37 -4.89 -19.92 -9.15
C LYS A 37 -3.77 -19.30 -9.96
N THR A 38 -4.09 -18.70 -11.10
CA THR A 38 -3.12 -18.03 -11.95
C THR A 38 -2.57 -16.78 -11.26
N ILE A 39 -3.44 -16.02 -10.59
CA ILE A 39 -3.01 -14.83 -9.83
C ILE A 39 -2.05 -15.24 -8.72
N SER A 40 -2.44 -16.20 -7.90
CA SER A 40 -1.63 -16.68 -6.78
C SER A 40 -0.27 -17.16 -7.24
N LYS A 41 -0.26 -17.98 -8.28
CA LYS A 41 0.98 -18.54 -8.83
C LYS A 41 1.88 -17.43 -9.38
N SER A 42 1.31 -16.47 -10.09
CA SER A 42 2.07 -15.37 -10.68
C SER A 42 2.71 -14.50 -9.63
N ILE A 43 1.96 -14.14 -8.59
CA ILE A 43 2.49 -13.32 -7.49
C ILE A 43 3.60 -14.06 -6.75
N ASN A 44 3.38 -15.33 -6.41
CA ASN A 44 4.39 -16.11 -5.70
C ASN A 44 5.65 -16.32 -6.53
N THR A 45 5.48 -16.66 -7.81
CA THR A 45 6.62 -16.98 -8.67
C THR A 45 7.48 -15.77 -9.00
N TYR A 46 6.85 -14.64 -9.34
CA TYR A 46 7.57 -13.48 -9.86
C TYR A 46 7.84 -12.41 -8.81
N MET A 47 7.11 -12.42 -7.70
CA MET A 47 7.27 -11.40 -6.66
C MET A 47 7.71 -11.97 -5.33
N GLY A 48 7.70 -13.30 -5.18
CA GLY A 48 8.12 -13.96 -3.94
C GLY A 48 7.24 -13.63 -2.74
N ARG A 49 5.98 -13.34 -2.96
CA ARG A 49 5.05 -12.95 -1.89
C ARG A 49 3.64 -13.40 -2.23
N ASN A 50 2.73 -13.36 -1.25
CA ASN A 50 1.33 -13.69 -1.50
C ASN A 50 0.53 -12.41 -1.81
N PHE A 51 -0.76 -12.62 -2.16
CA PHE A 51 -1.65 -11.52 -2.54
C PHE A 51 -1.77 -10.47 -1.43
N TYR A 52 -1.98 -10.90 -0.19
CA TYR A 52 -2.20 -9.95 0.91
C TYR A 52 -0.95 -9.13 1.22
N ASP A 53 0.22 -9.74 1.10
CA ASP A 53 1.48 -9.02 1.26
C ASP A 53 1.65 -7.98 0.15
N LEU A 54 1.31 -8.33 -1.08
CA LEU A 54 1.35 -7.38 -2.20
C LEU A 54 0.41 -6.20 -1.95
N ILE A 55 -0.84 -6.48 -1.55
CA ILE A 55 -1.83 -5.42 -1.29
C ILE A 55 -1.37 -4.51 -0.15
N ASN A 56 -0.90 -5.10 0.95
CA ASN A 56 -0.43 -4.31 2.08
C ASN A 56 0.78 -3.44 1.70
N ARG A 57 1.68 -3.98 0.90
CA ARG A 57 2.84 -3.23 0.41
C ARG A 57 2.41 -2.03 -0.42
N MET A 58 1.42 -2.20 -1.29
CA MET A 58 0.91 -1.11 -2.11
C MET A 58 0.24 -0.03 -1.26
N ARG A 59 -0.51 -0.45 -0.22
CA ARG A 59 -1.11 0.49 0.74
C ARG A 59 -0.05 1.30 1.46
N ILE A 60 1.03 0.66 1.89
CA ILE A 60 2.12 1.33 2.59
C ILE A 60 2.84 2.30 1.64
N GLU A 61 3.08 1.91 0.39
CA GLU A 61 3.74 2.79 -0.57
C GLU A 61 2.92 4.06 -0.82
N GLU A 62 1.62 3.94 -0.91
CA GLU A 62 0.76 5.12 -1.04
C GLU A 62 0.76 5.96 0.23
N ALA A 63 0.70 5.33 1.39
CA ALA A 63 0.77 6.06 2.67
C ALA A 63 2.07 6.85 2.77
N LYS A 64 3.18 6.27 2.37
CA LYS A 64 4.48 6.94 2.36
C LYS A 64 4.44 8.19 1.47
N ALA A 65 3.87 8.07 0.29
CA ALA A 65 3.76 9.21 -0.63
C ALA A 65 2.93 10.35 -0.02
N ILE A 66 1.81 10.02 0.63
CA ILE A 66 0.96 11.00 1.29
C ILE A 66 1.70 11.66 2.46
N LEU A 67 2.38 10.85 3.27
CA LEU A 67 3.13 11.38 4.42
C LEU A 67 4.25 12.31 3.99
N ARG A 68 4.95 11.99 2.90
CA ARG A 68 5.98 12.87 2.35
C ARG A 68 5.40 14.19 1.88
N GLU A 69 4.25 14.14 1.21
CA GLU A 69 3.57 15.35 0.74
C GLU A 69 3.15 16.23 1.91
N ILE A 70 2.55 15.64 2.93
CA ILE A 70 2.17 16.38 4.14
C ILE A 70 3.38 17.03 4.78
N ALA A 71 4.47 16.28 4.90
CA ALA A 71 5.70 16.78 5.53
C ALA A 71 6.29 17.98 4.78
N THR A 72 6.22 17.95 3.45
CA THR A 72 6.81 19.01 2.62
C THR A 72 5.91 20.22 2.46
N THR A 73 4.59 20.03 2.52
CA THR A 73 3.62 21.14 2.35
C THR A 73 3.20 21.76 3.67
N GLY A 74 3.44 21.08 4.80
CA GLY A 74 2.97 21.53 6.11
C GLY A 74 1.48 21.41 6.31
N SER A 75 0.79 20.63 5.48
CA SER A 75 -0.65 20.44 5.60
C SER A 75 -1.01 19.80 6.94
N LYS A 76 -2.17 20.17 7.48
CA LYS A 76 -2.69 19.52 8.69
C LYS A 76 -3.21 18.14 8.30
N TYR A 77 -3.03 17.18 9.22
CA TYR A 77 -3.35 15.80 8.95
C TYR A 77 -3.59 15.04 10.25
N ILE A 78 -4.24 13.88 10.10
CA ILE A 78 -4.34 12.89 11.16
C ILE A 78 -3.75 11.60 10.57
N ILE A 79 -2.69 11.09 11.19
CA ILE A 79 -1.95 9.93 10.66
C ILE A 79 -2.85 8.73 10.47
N GLU A 80 -3.77 8.48 11.41
CA GLU A 80 -4.71 7.37 11.30
C GLU A 80 -5.55 7.45 10.03
N GLU A 81 -5.95 8.65 9.64
CA GLU A 81 -6.76 8.86 8.43
C GLU A 81 -5.97 8.54 7.16
N VAL A 82 -4.67 8.78 7.17
CA VAL A 82 -3.82 8.41 6.05
C VAL A 82 -3.88 6.90 5.83
N GLY A 83 -3.75 6.13 6.90
CA GLY A 83 -3.84 4.67 6.81
C GLY A 83 -5.19 4.18 6.32
N MET A 84 -6.27 4.75 6.84
CA MET A 84 -7.62 4.39 6.44
C MET A 84 -7.86 4.71 4.96
N ARG A 85 -7.40 5.86 4.51
CA ARG A 85 -7.51 6.28 3.11
C ARG A 85 -6.80 5.32 2.17
N CYS A 86 -5.70 4.72 2.62
CA CYS A 86 -4.93 3.78 1.80
C CYS A 86 -5.49 2.35 1.83
N GLY A 87 -6.50 2.09 2.67
CA GLY A 87 -7.18 0.80 2.68
C GLY A 87 -7.06 0.00 3.97
N PHE A 88 -6.33 0.47 4.96
CA PHE A 88 -6.26 -0.21 6.25
C PHE A 88 -7.55 0.06 7.02
N HIS A 89 -8.10 -0.99 7.64
CA HIS A 89 -9.38 -0.86 8.33
C HIS A 89 -9.24 -0.44 9.80
N SER A 90 -8.02 -0.38 10.32
CA SER A 90 -7.78 0.08 11.68
C SER A 90 -6.42 0.75 11.81
N ARG A 91 -6.33 1.62 12.82
CA ARG A 91 -5.08 2.28 13.21
C ARG A 91 -4.01 1.26 13.57
N SER A 92 -4.37 0.26 14.36
CA SER A 92 -3.43 -0.76 14.82
C SER A 92 -2.80 -1.53 13.68
N VAL A 93 -3.60 -1.94 12.70
CA VAL A 93 -3.09 -2.67 11.54
C VAL A 93 -2.19 -1.78 10.70
N PHE A 94 -2.59 -0.53 10.47
CA PHE A 94 -1.78 0.41 9.71
C PHE A 94 -0.40 0.59 10.35
N PHE A 95 -0.37 0.89 11.64
CA PHE A 95 0.89 1.12 12.34
C PHE A 95 1.76 -0.13 12.36
N ALA A 96 1.16 -1.30 12.59
CA ALA A 96 1.89 -2.55 12.59
C ALA A 96 2.52 -2.85 11.21
N ARG A 97 1.74 -2.72 10.15
CA ARG A 97 2.25 -2.97 8.79
C ARG A 97 3.29 -1.95 8.39
N PHE A 98 3.06 -0.68 8.70
CA PHE A 98 4.03 0.36 8.36
C PHE A 98 5.36 0.10 9.04
N ASN A 99 5.33 -0.17 10.35
CA ASN A 99 6.55 -0.44 11.10
C ASN A 99 7.26 -1.72 10.60
N GLU A 100 6.50 -2.74 10.26
CA GLU A 100 7.05 -3.99 9.72
C GLU A 100 7.81 -3.76 8.42
N TYR A 101 7.22 -2.99 7.50
CA TYR A 101 7.81 -2.78 6.18
C TYR A 101 8.88 -1.70 6.17
N GLU A 102 8.76 -0.67 7.00
CA GLU A 102 9.66 0.48 6.96
C GLU A 102 10.66 0.52 8.11
N GLY A 103 10.45 -0.26 9.16
CA GLY A 103 11.32 -0.28 10.33
C GLY A 103 11.15 0.90 11.27
N ILE A 104 10.28 1.84 10.95
CA ILE A 104 9.99 3.02 11.79
C ILE A 104 8.49 3.32 11.72
N SER A 105 8.02 4.15 12.64
CA SER A 105 6.62 4.55 12.67
C SER A 105 6.28 5.53 11.55
N PRO A 106 5.00 5.66 11.19
CA PRO A 106 4.59 6.68 10.22
C PRO A 106 5.03 8.10 10.62
N LYS A 107 4.96 8.44 11.90
CA LYS A 107 5.36 9.75 12.39
C LYS A 107 6.86 9.98 12.21
N LYS A 108 7.68 8.99 12.55
CA LYS A 108 9.13 9.09 12.36
C LYS A 108 9.47 9.17 10.88
N TYR A 109 8.79 8.40 10.05
CA TYR A 109 8.99 8.46 8.61
C TYR A 109 8.72 9.87 8.08
N MET A 110 7.59 10.43 8.48
CA MET A 110 7.20 11.78 8.05
C MET A 110 8.23 12.82 8.50
N ASN A 111 8.73 12.69 9.74
CA ASN A 111 9.70 13.61 10.27
C ASN A 111 11.01 13.68 9.44
N LEU A 112 11.33 12.62 8.73
CA LEU A 112 12.52 12.60 7.86
C LEU A 112 12.39 13.59 6.70
N TYR A 113 11.18 13.94 6.32
CA TYR A 113 10.91 14.79 5.17
C TYR A 113 10.42 16.19 5.54
N GLU A 114 10.22 16.46 6.82
CA GLU A 114 9.80 17.79 7.26
C GLU A 114 10.90 18.79 6.98
N LYS A 115 10.51 19.96 6.44
CA LYS A 115 11.44 21.05 6.27
C LYS A 115 11.78 21.57 7.66
N LYS A 116 13.04 21.42 8.04
CA LYS A 116 13.52 22.02 9.26
C LYS A 116 13.63 23.52 9.03
N ASN A 117 13.08 24.29 9.93
CA ASN A 117 13.34 25.70 9.94
C ASN A 117 14.80 25.88 10.26
N ASN A 118 15.57 26.02 9.22
CA ASN A 118 16.97 26.32 9.40
C ASN A 118 17.11 27.79 9.71
N VAL A 119 17.58 27.95 10.82
CA VAL A 119 17.91 29.29 11.25
C VAL A 119 19.33 29.58 10.88
#